data_f5811924259be4f47e2f149ae760d98f
#
_entry.id   f5811924259be4f47e2f149ae760d98f
#
_cell.length_a   1.000
_cell.length_b   1.000
_cell.length_c   1.000
_cell.angle_alpha   90.00
_cell.angle_beta   90.00
_cell.angle_gamma   90.00
#
_symmetry.space_group_name_H-M   'P 1'
#
loop_
_entity.id
_entity.type
_entity.pdbx_description
1 polymer ?
#
loop_
_entity_poly.entity_id
_entity_poly.type
_entity_poly.pdbx_seq_one_letter_code
_entity_poly.pdbx_strand_id
1 'polypeptide(L)'
;MKMKSKFSVFGAAVVSAFIGLTPLLASAGEVNVYSYRKPKLIDPMFEVFTEQTGIKVNSVFAKKGMLERLQSEGANSPADLVFTVDIGRLSDIQNAGLTQSVNSARFEENIPENYREPKGHWFGLTTRTRIIVTSKDRVKPGEITTYEQLTDPKWKGRICTRSGKHVYMVALTASMIAHHGEAEAKKWLAGLKSNLARKPQGNDRAQVKAIKEGVCDIAVINHYYMVKMLKDPEQVPWANSVNMVFPNQDGRGAHMNVSGMALTKHAPNRANAIKLMEFLASAQGQEMYVQKNGEYPVKAGVPLSPLQNFWGPFKEDSLSLAVVADNRAAAIRLADEVRYND
;
A
#
# COMPACT_ATOMS: atom_id res chain seq x y z
N MET A 1 -74.83 45.93 -62.40
CA MET A 1 -74.98 45.19 -61.17
C MET A 1 -73.88 44.13 -61.13
N LYS A 2 -72.75 44.42 -60.42
CA LYS A 2 -71.55 43.58 -60.41
C LYS A 2 -71.31 43.15 -58.97
N MET A 3 -71.42 41.84 -58.70
CA MET A 3 -71.14 41.18 -57.45
C MET A 3 -69.65 40.90 -57.31
N LYS A 4 -69.00 41.40 -56.28
CA LYS A 4 -67.58 41.12 -55.96
C LYS A 4 -67.57 40.02 -54.93
N SER A 5 -67.00 38.86 -55.31
CA SER A 5 -66.64 37.74 -54.42
C SER A 5 -65.37 38.09 -53.66
N LYS A 6 -65.40 37.90 -52.33
CA LYS A 6 -64.22 38.00 -51.45
C LYS A 6 -63.76 36.54 -51.14
N PHE A 7 -62.58 36.24 -51.62
CA PHE A 7 -61.87 35.00 -51.16
C PHE A 7 -61.11 35.31 -49.86
N SER A 8 -61.40 34.54 -48.82
CA SER A 8 -60.66 34.58 -47.55
C SER A 8 -59.66 33.44 -47.57
N VAL A 9 -58.36 33.77 -47.47
CA VAL A 9 -57.27 32.79 -47.37
C VAL A 9 -56.98 32.56 -45.89
N PHE A 10 -57.28 31.37 -45.39
CA PHE A 10 -56.86 30.91 -44.07
C PHE A 10 -55.42 30.41 -44.18
N GLY A 11 -54.47 31.14 -43.59
CA GLY A 11 -53.09 30.72 -43.40
C GLY A 11 -52.98 29.84 -42.15
N ALA A 12 -52.70 28.56 -42.33
CA ALA A 12 -52.35 27.66 -41.23
C ALA A 12 -50.90 27.84 -40.85
N ALA A 13 -50.66 28.42 -39.67
CA ALA A 13 -49.33 28.50 -39.09
C ALA A 13 -48.97 27.15 -38.44
N VAL A 14 -48.04 26.41 -39.04
CA VAL A 14 -47.42 25.23 -38.42
C VAL A 14 -46.38 25.68 -37.41
N VAL A 15 -46.69 25.60 -36.11
CA VAL A 15 -45.72 25.78 -35.00
C VAL A 15 -44.96 24.48 -34.83
N SER A 16 -43.77 24.42 -35.39
CA SER A 16 -42.79 23.33 -35.11
C SER A 16 -42.20 23.51 -33.72
N ALA A 17 -42.69 22.74 -32.75
CA ALA A 17 -42.09 22.67 -31.44
C ALA A 17 -40.76 21.90 -31.53
N PHE A 18 -39.64 22.58 -31.54
CA PHE A 18 -38.30 21.99 -31.29
C PHE A 18 -38.24 21.58 -29.81
N ILE A 19 -38.46 20.34 -29.52
CA ILE A 19 -38.13 19.72 -28.20
C ILE A 19 -36.60 19.62 -28.21
N GLY A 20 -35.92 20.61 -27.63
CA GLY A 20 -34.51 20.52 -27.35
C GLY A 20 -34.26 19.38 -26.32
N LEU A 21 -33.75 18.23 -26.80
CA LEU A 21 -33.11 17.28 -25.92
C LEU A 21 -31.85 17.94 -25.33
N THR A 22 -31.97 18.61 -24.21
CA THR A 22 -30.82 18.88 -23.36
C THR A 22 -30.32 17.53 -22.86
N PRO A 23 -29.06 17.13 -23.17
CA PRO A 23 -28.51 15.94 -22.54
C PRO A 23 -28.53 16.21 -21.03
N LEU A 24 -29.31 15.43 -20.29
CA LEU A 24 -29.11 15.32 -18.84
C LEU A 24 -27.66 14.84 -18.69
N LEU A 25 -26.76 15.72 -18.35
CA LEU A 25 -25.47 15.37 -17.77
C LEU A 25 -25.79 14.67 -16.45
N ALA A 26 -25.95 13.35 -16.52
CA ALA A 26 -26.04 12.55 -15.34
C ALA A 26 -24.81 12.91 -14.48
N SER A 27 -25.04 13.48 -13.32
CA SER A 27 -23.97 13.73 -12.35
C SER A 27 -23.24 12.40 -12.19
N ALA A 28 -21.96 12.36 -12.57
CA ALA A 28 -21.21 11.09 -12.60
C ALA A 28 -20.99 10.50 -11.18
N GLY A 29 -21.54 11.15 -10.17
CA GLY A 29 -21.50 10.72 -8.78
C GLY A 29 -20.14 10.96 -8.12
N GLU A 30 -19.97 10.37 -6.94
CA GLU A 30 -18.74 10.53 -6.17
C GLU A 30 -18.29 9.20 -5.55
N VAL A 31 -17.07 9.21 -5.01
CA VAL A 31 -16.50 8.16 -4.16
C VAL A 31 -15.82 8.82 -2.97
N ASN A 32 -16.13 8.36 -1.77
CA ASN A 32 -15.55 8.85 -0.53
C ASN A 32 -14.52 7.86 0.01
N VAL A 33 -13.28 8.29 0.14
CA VAL A 33 -12.12 7.46 0.48
C VAL A 33 -11.55 7.85 1.84
N TYR A 34 -11.49 6.90 2.77
CA TYR A 34 -10.72 7.04 4.00
C TYR A 34 -9.32 6.47 3.78
N SER A 35 -8.29 7.29 3.95
CA SER A 35 -6.93 6.95 3.53
C SER A 35 -5.90 7.11 4.65
N TYR A 36 -5.11 6.04 4.88
CA TYR A 36 -3.86 6.12 5.63
C TYR A 36 -2.68 6.58 4.76
N ARG A 37 -2.89 6.68 3.44
CA ARG A 37 -1.90 7.20 2.50
C ARG A 37 -2.01 8.72 2.40
N LYS A 38 -0.85 9.39 2.40
CA LYS A 38 -0.82 10.86 2.29
C LYS A 38 -1.39 11.33 0.96
N PRO A 39 -2.15 12.44 0.94
CA PRO A 39 -2.77 13.01 -0.27
C PRO A 39 -1.81 13.10 -1.45
N LYS A 40 -0.65 13.71 -1.28
CA LYS A 40 0.35 13.88 -2.35
C LYS A 40 0.80 12.58 -3.05
N LEU A 41 0.50 11.41 -2.48
CA LEU A 41 0.88 10.09 -3.01
C LEU A 41 -0.28 9.37 -3.69
N ILE A 42 -1.52 9.84 -3.54
CA ILE A 42 -2.71 9.17 -4.06
C ILE A 42 -3.61 10.10 -4.87
N ASP A 43 -3.72 11.38 -4.48
CA ASP A 43 -4.62 12.34 -5.13
C ASP A 43 -4.35 12.47 -6.64
N PRO A 44 -3.10 12.47 -7.16
CA PRO A 44 -2.88 12.51 -8.61
C PRO A 44 -3.54 11.36 -9.37
N MET A 45 -3.73 10.19 -8.74
CA MET A 45 -4.43 9.05 -9.35
C MET A 45 -5.94 9.27 -9.33
N PHE A 46 -6.45 9.89 -8.26
CA PHE A 46 -7.86 10.26 -8.15
C PHE A 46 -8.25 11.35 -9.15
N GLU A 47 -7.35 12.31 -9.39
CA GLU A 47 -7.53 13.35 -10.42
C GLU A 47 -7.67 12.72 -11.81
N VAL A 48 -6.75 11.84 -12.21
CA VAL A 48 -6.83 11.13 -13.49
C VAL A 48 -8.10 10.28 -13.61
N PHE A 49 -8.49 9.58 -12.56
CA PHE A 49 -9.75 8.83 -12.54
C PHE A 49 -10.96 9.75 -12.74
N THR A 50 -10.98 10.89 -12.05
CA THR A 50 -12.06 11.87 -12.16
C THR A 50 -12.13 12.47 -13.57
N GLU A 51 -10.98 12.81 -14.17
CA GLU A 51 -10.91 13.31 -15.54
C GLU A 51 -11.46 12.30 -16.57
N GLN A 52 -11.17 11.02 -16.38
CA GLN A 52 -11.60 9.97 -17.31
C GLN A 52 -13.06 9.55 -17.14
N THR A 53 -13.61 9.66 -15.94
CA THR A 53 -14.93 9.08 -15.63
C THR A 53 -15.98 10.12 -15.25
N GLY A 54 -15.58 11.34 -14.92
CA GLY A 54 -16.43 12.38 -14.33
C GLY A 54 -16.79 12.08 -12.85
N ILE A 55 -16.38 10.94 -12.27
CA ILE A 55 -16.68 10.56 -10.89
C ILE A 55 -15.72 11.29 -9.97
N LYS A 56 -16.24 12.14 -9.07
CA LYS A 56 -15.43 12.86 -8.11
C LYS A 56 -14.93 11.95 -7.00
N VAL A 57 -13.65 12.08 -6.61
CA VAL A 57 -13.10 11.36 -5.46
C VAL A 57 -12.83 12.33 -4.32
N ASN A 58 -13.49 12.11 -3.19
CA ASN A 58 -13.27 12.86 -1.95
C ASN A 58 -12.40 12.00 -1.02
N SER A 59 -11.24 12.51 -0.60
CA SER A 59 -10.33 11.77 0.26
C SER A 59 -10.17 12.41 1.65
N VAL A 60 -10.20 11.58 2.69
CA VAL A 60 -9.91 11.99 4.07
C VAL A 60 -8.68 11.22 4.55
N PHE A 61 -7.61 11.95 4.85
CA PHE A 61 -6.36 11.39 5.34
C PHE A 61 -6.28 11.40 6.86
N ALA A 62 -5.89 10.26 7.46
CA ALA A 62 -5.45 10.20 8.85
C ALA A 62 -4.30 9.21 9.03
N LYS A 63 -3.37 9.51 9.94
CA LYS A 63 -2.26 8.61 10.26
C LYS A 63 -2.69 7.43 11.13
N LYS A 64 -3.77 7.59 11.89
CA LYS A 64 -4.36 6.61 12.83
C LYS A 64 -5.83 6.92 13.05
N GLY A 65 -6.58 6.01 13.64
CA GLY A 65 -7.97 6.26 14.07
C GLY A 65 -9.03 6.00 12.99
N MET A 66 -8.66 5.45 11.80
CA MET A 66 -9.65 5.16 10.75
C MET A 66 -10.53 3.96 11.08
N LEU A 67 -9.99 2.95 11.76
CA LEU A 67 -10.76 1.80 12.21
C LEU A 67 -11.83 2.23 13.21
N GLU A 68 -11.41 2.96 14.24
CA GLU A 68 -12.27 3.48 15.30
C GLU A 68 -13.33 4.43 14.72
N ARG A 69 -12.97 5.23 13.75
CA ARG A 69 -13.88 6.12 13.03
C ARG A 69 -14.96 5.34 12.28
N LEU A 70 -14.57 4.35 11.46
CA LEU A 70 -15.51 3.49 10.75
C LEU A 70 -16.46 2.75 11.71
N GLN A 71 -15.95 2.26 12.85
CA GLN A 71 -16.76 1.64 13.89
C GLN A 71 -17.77 2.60 14.50
N SER A 72 -17.34 3.83 14.83
CA SER A 72 -18.19 4.86 15.42
C SER A 72 -19.27 5.36 14.46
N GLU A 73 -18.95 5.51 13.18
CA GLU A 73 -19.90 5.93 12.15
C GLU A 73 -20.90 4.81 11.79
N GLY A 74 -20.48 3.55 11.87
CA GLY A 74 -21.32 2.38 11.60
C GLY A 74 -21.99 2.43 10.23
N ALA A 75 -23.32 2.23 10.20
CA ALA A 75 -24.11 2.28 8.96
C ALA A 75 -24.23 3.68 8.34
N ASN A 76 -23.93 4.73 9.11
CA ASN A 76 -23.97 6.11 8.65
C ASN A 76 -22.62 6.60 8.12
N SER A 77 -21.61 5.72 8.02
CA SER A 77 -20.32 6.11 7.45
C SER A 77 -20.47 6.56 6.00
N PRO A 78 -19.94 7.75 5.65
CA PRO A 78 -19.91 8.19 4.26
C PRO A 78 -18.83 7.50 3.44
N ALA A 79 -17.93 6.76 4.06
CA ALA A 79 -16.80 6.14 3.39
C ALA A 79 -17.22 4.97 2.51
N ASP A 80 -16.85 5.03 1.24
CA ASP A 80 -17.00 3.93 0.29
C ASP A 80 -15.80 2.99 0.32
N LEU A 81 -14.60 3.56 0.41
CA LEU A 81 -13.34 2.83 0.37
C LEU A 81 -12.46 3.19 1.55
N VAL A 82 -11.68 2.23 1.97
CA VAL A 82 -10.54 2.46 2.85
C VAL A 82 -9.24 2.06 2.16
N PHE A 83 -8.25 2.96 2.20
CA PHE A 83 -6.89 2.71 1.70
C PHE A 83 -5.92 2.58 2.86
N THR A 84 -5.16 1.50 2.86
CA THR A 84 -4.13 1.27 3.88
C THR A 84 -2.73 1.21 3.28
N VAL A 85 -1.73 1.27 4.14
CA VAL A 85 -0.31 1.17 3.78
C VAL A 85 0.35 -0.08 4.34
N ASP A 86 -0.45 -1.04 4.80
CA ASP A 86 0.02 -2.25 5.47
C ASP A 86 -1.08 -3.31 5.54
N ILE A 87 -0.72 -4.58 5.37
CA ILE A 87 -1.66 -5.71 5.41
C ILE A 87 -2.37 -5.81 6.77
N GLY A 88 -1.67 -5.53 7.87
CA GLY A 88 -2.26 -5.62 9.20
C GLY A 88 -3.46 -4.68 9.37
N ARG A 89 -3.41 -3.49 8.80
CA ARG A 89 -4.56 -2.55 8.84
C ARG A 89 -5.72 -3.00 7.99
N LEU A 90 -5.47 -3.65 6.83
CA LEU A 90 -6.53 -4.25 6.03
C LEU A 90 -7.24 -5.35 6.81
N SER A 91 -6.45 -6.24 7.42
CA SER A 91 -6.96 -7.33 8.26
C SER A 91 -7.73 -6.80 9.49
N ASP A 92 -7.24 -5.76 10.17
CA ASP A 92 -7.95 -5.18 11.34
C ASP A 92 -9.36 -4.70 10.94
N ILE A 93 -9.49 -4.03 9.78
CA ILE A 93 -10.78 -3.52 9.28
C ILE A 93 -11.70 -4.68 8.87
N GLN A 94 -11.16 -5.71 8.21
CA GLN A 94 -11.90 -6.92 7.85
C GLN A 94 -12.39 -7.67 9.11
N ASN A 95 -11.52 -7.91 10.07
CA ASN A 95 -11.82 -8.64 11.30
C ASN A 95 -12.84 -7.90 12.17
N ALA A 96 -12.91 -6.57 12.06
CA ALA A 96 -13.97 -5.77 12.68
C ALA A 96 -15.32 -5.84 11.94
N GLY A 97 -15.42 -6.60 10.84
CA GLY A 97 -16.64 -6.74 10.06
C GLY A 97 -17.05 -5.48 9.30
N LEU A 98 -16.07 -4.61 8.96
CA LEU A 98 -16.29 -3.29 8.34
C LEU A 98 -16.06 -3.29 6.83
N THR A 99 -15.85 -4.46 6.21
CA THR A 99 -15.69 -4.62 4.78
C THR A 99 -16.79 -5.48 4.19
N GLN A 100 -17.02 -5.34 2.89
CA GLN A 100 -17.83 -6.26 2.12
C GLN A 100 -16.99 -6.91 1.01
N SER A 101 -17.40 -8.10 0.59
CA SER A 101 -16.77 -8.83 -0.51
C SER A 101 -17.03 -8.16 -1.86
N VAL A 102 -16.00 -8.14 -2.70
CA VAL A 102 -16.08 -7.73 -4.10
C VAL A 102 -15.56 -8.85 -4.97
N ASN A 103 -16.34 -9.23 -5.95
CA ASN A 103 -15.92 -10.15 -7.02
C ASN A 103 -15.83 -9.36 -8.33
N SER A 104 -14.66 -9.38 -8.95
CA SER A 104 -14.40 -8.75 -10.24
C SER A 104 -13.30 -9.51 -10.99
N ALA A 105 -13.59 -9.94 -12.21
CA ALA A 105 -12.60 -10.57 -13.07
C ALA A 105 -11.36 -9.68 -13.30
N ARG A 106 -11.53 -8.35 -13.26
CA ARG A 106 -10.40 -7.40 -13.36
C ARG A 106 -9.45 -7.47 -12.18
N PHE A 107 -9.94 -7.80 -10.97
CA PHE A 107 -9.06 -8.00 -9.83
C PHE A 107 -8.31 -9.33 -9.94
N GLU A 108 -8.97 -10.36 -10.43
CA GLU A 108 -8.32 -11.66 -10.65
C GLU A 108 -7.22 -11.58 -11.70
N GLU A 109 -7.46 -10.83 -12.78
CA GLU A 109 -6.48 -10.58 -13.85
C GLU A 109 -5.29 -9.73 -13.38
N ASN A 110 -5.55 -8.70 -12.55
CA ASN A 110 -4.56 -7.66 -12.28
C ASN A 110 -3.84 -7.83 -10.94
N ILE A 111 -4.38 -8.60 -9.99
CA ILE A 111 -3.84 -8.77 -8.65
C ILE A 111 -3.60 -10.24 -8.38
N PRO A 112 -2.36 -10.70 -8.24
CA PRO A 112 -2.04 -12.09 -7.89
C PRO A 112 -2.72 -12.54 -6.60
N GLU A 113 -3.00 -13.83 -6.50
CA GLU A 113 -3.77 -14.41 -5.40
C GLU A 113 -3.13 -14.16 -4.02
N ASN A 114 -1.81 -14.21 -3.93
CA ASN A 114 -1.07 -13.93 -2.69
C ASN A 114 -1.19 -12.46 -2.21
N TYR A 115 -1.69 -11.55 -3.06
CA TYR A 115 -1.89 -10.13 -2.75
C TYR A 115 -3.36 -9.73 -2.65
N ARG A 116 -4.28 -10.69 -2.55
CA ARG A 116 -5.71 -10.44 -2.34
C ARG A 116 -6.27 -11.38 -1.28
N GLU A 117 -7.32 -10.95 -0.61
CA GLU A 117 -8.03 -11.78 0.36
C GLU A 117 -8.88 -12.82 -0.39
N PRO A 118 -8.85 -14.11 0.02
CA PRO A 118 -9.51 -15.19 -0.73
C PRO A 118 -11.02 -15.03 -0.96
N LYS A 119 -11.70 -14.30 -0.07
CA LYS A 119 -13.15 -14.01 -0.18
C LYS A 119 -13.43 -12.61 -0.76
N GLY A 120 -12.40 -11.87 -1.21
CA GLY A 120 -12.54 -10.57 -1.84
C GLY A 120 -12.79 -9.40 -0.89
N HIS A 121 -12.41 -9.49 0.38
CA HIS A 121 -12.58 -8.41 1.34
C HIS A 121 -11.53 -7.30 1.25
N TRP A 122 -10.34 -7.59 0.71
CA TRP A 122 -9.32 -6.58 0.41
C TRP A 122 -8.45 -6.98 -0.78
N PHE A 123 -7.82 -5.96 -1.38
CA PHE A 123 -6.98 -6.08 -2.57
C PHE A 123 -5.71 -5.26 -2.39
N GLY A 124 -4.56 -5.89 -2.66
CA GLY A 124 -3.28 -5.20 -2.75
C GLY A 124 -3.23 -4.27 -3.96
N LEU A 125 -2.60 -3.11 -3.80
CA LEU A 125 -2.39 -2.14 -4.87
C LEU A 125 -0.93 -1.99 -5.23
N THR A 126 -0.04 -2.03 -4.24
CA THR A 126 1.40 -1.95 -4.43
C THR A 126 2.10 -2.83 -3.42
N THR A 127 3.25 -3.37 -3.81
CA THR A 127 4.07 -4.15 -2.91
C THR A 127 5.30 -3.38 -2.42
N ARG A 128 5.83 -3.80 -1.30
CA ARG A 128 7.13 -3.41 -0.78
C ARG A 128 7.78 -4.58 -0.10
N THR A 129 9.10 -4.64 -0.18
CA THR A 129 9.90 -5.63 0.56
C THR A 129 10.67 -4.98 1.69
N ARG A 130 10.88 -5.74 2.77
CA ARG A 130 11.81 -5.38 3.83
C ARG A 130 13.20 -5.82 3.41
N ILE A 131 14.06 -4.88 3.09
CA ILE A 131 15.45 -5.12 2.73
C ILE A 131 16.35 -5.00 3.97
N ILE A 132 17.50 -5.64 3.91
CA ILE A 132 18.61 -5.34 4.79
C ILE A 132 19.46 -4.27 4.09
N VAL A 133 19.89 -3.26 4.82
CA VAL A 133 20.90 -2.31 4.37
C VAL A 133 22.14 -2.43 5.24
N THR A 134 23.30 -2.40 4.62
CA THR A 134 24.60 -2.62 5.28
C THR A 134 25.54 -1.47 4.99
N SER A 135 26.37 -1.07 5.95
CA SER A 135 27.44 -0.10 5.73
C SER A 135 28.39 -0.54 4.63
N LYS A 136 28.66 0.30 3.64
CA LYS A 136 29.63 0.01 2.59
C LYS A 136 31.06 -0.19 3.11
N ASP A 137 31.40 0.51 4.20
CA ASP A 137 32.76 0.53 4.72
C ASP A 137 33.03 -0.55 5.78
N ARG A 138 31.97 -1.05 6.46
CA ARG A 138 32.13 -1.88 7.67
C ARG A 138 31.50 -3.28 7.55
N VAL A 139 30.77 -3.56 6.45
CA VAL A 139 30.18 -4.88 6.18
C VAL A 139 30.51 -5.28 4.75
N LYS A 140 31.16 -6.41 4.57
CA LYS A 140 31.53 -6.91 3.24
C LYS A 140 30.30 -7.35 2.45
N PRO A 141 30.27 -7.14 1.12
CA PRO A 141 29.22 -7.71 0.28
C PRO A 141 29.07 -9.23 0.49
N GLY A 142 27.84 -9.71 0.62
CA GLY A 142 27.54 -11.13 0.83
C GLY A 142 27.72 -11.62 2.27
N GLU A 143 28.18 -10.80 3.21
CA GLU A 143 28.39 -11.20 4.60
C GLU A 143 27.10 -11.42 5.37
N ILE A 144 25.99 -10.83 4.93
CA ILE A 144 24.63 -11.06 5.39
C ILE A 144 23.67 -11.11 4.21
N THR A 145 22.91 -12.19 4.09
CA THR A 145 22.01 -12.46 2.96
C THR A 145 20.62 -12.92 3.38
N THR A 146 20.38 -13.19 4.66
CA THR A 146 19.08 -13.66 5.16
C THR A 146 18.63 -12.90 6.41
N TYR A 147 17.33 -12.93 6.69
CA TYR A 147 16.80 -12.37 7.94
C TYR A 147 17.26 -13.17 9.17
N GLU A 148 17.47 -14.47 9.00
CA GLU A 148 17.93 -15.37 10.05
C GLU A 148 19.32 -14.97 10.57
N GLN A 149 20.20 -14.57 9.66
CA GLN A 149 21.56 -14.15 10.00
C GLN A 149 21.64 -12.83 10.83
N LEU A 150 20.53 -12.09 10.95
CA LEU A 150 20.48 -10.94 11.86
C LEU A 150 20.67 -11.34 13.34
N THR A 151 20.52 -12.61 13.67
CA THR A 151 20.72 -13.15 15.03
C THR A 151 22.14 -13.61 15.31
N ASP A 152 23.02 -13.67 14.32
CA ASP A 152 24.40 -14.09 14.47
C ASP A 152 25.11 -13.18 15.51
N PRO A 153 25.76 -13.74 16.55
CA PRO A 153 26.46 -12.97 17.59
C PRO A 153 27.55 -12.00 17.08
N LYS A 154 28.08 -12.24 15.87
CA LYS A 154 29.04 -11.31 15.25
C LYS A 154 28.47 -9.92 15.00
N TRP A 155 27.15 -9.78 14.97
CA TRP A 155 26.43 -8.52 14.78
C TRP A 155 26.10 -7.81 16.11
N LYS A 156 26.55 -8.31 17.25
CA LYS A 156 26.27 -7.71 18.56
C LYS A 156 26.65 -6.23 18.59
N GLY A 157 25.67 -5.39 18.93
CA GLY A 157 25.85 -3.93 18.99
C GLY A 157 25.97 -3.25 17.61
N ARG A 158 25.58 -3.95 16.50
CA ARG A 158 25.81 -3.44 15.14
C ARG A 158 24.51 -3.27 14.32
N ILE A 159 23.35 -3.57 14.89
CA ILE A 159 22.07 -3.50 14.17
C ILE A 159 21.21 -2.36 14.69
N CYS A 160 20.58 -1.60 13.79
CA CYS A 160 19.55 -0.62 14.10
C CYS A 160 18.21 -1.05 13.52
N THR A 161 17.15 -0.92 14.32
CA THR A 161 15.78 -1.13 13.86
C THR A 161 14.86 -0.04 14.38
N ARG A 162 13.69 0.06 13.77
CA ARG A 162 12.56 0.76 14.36
C ARG A 162 11.86 -0.12 15.39
N SER A 163 10.89 0.44 16.13
CA SER A 163 10.11 -0.29 17.13
C SER A 163 9.60 -1.64 16.63
N GLY A 164 9.73 -2.68 17.44
CA GLY A 164 9.16 -4.01 17.19
C GLY A 164 7.64 -4.01 17.07
N LYS A 165 6.96 -3.02 17.66
CA LYS A 165 5.50 -2.82 17.54
C LYS A 165 5.08 -2.01 16.32
N HIS A 166 6.04 -1.51 15.55
CA HIS A 166 5.68 -0.83 14.30
C HIS A 166 5.18 -1.84 13.28
N VAL A 167 4.10 -1.50 12.57
CA VAL A 167 3.40 -2.40 11.61
C VAL A 167 4.34 -3.14 10.65
N TYR A 168 5.46 -2.53 10.22
CA TYR A 168 6.43 -3.18 9.33
C TYR A 168 7.29 -4.25 10.02
N MET A 169 7.66 -4.04 11.28
CA MET A 169 8.36 -5.07 12.07
C MET A 169 7.41 -6.18 12.49
N VAL A 170 6.18 -5.82 12.87
CA VAL A 170 5.13 -6.80 13.17
C VAL A 170 4.88 -7.71 11.97
N ALA A 171 4.76 -7.16 10.74
CA ALA A 171 4.56 -7.96 9.54
C ALA A 171 5.76 -8.88 9.23
N LEU A 172 7.01 -8.40 9.38
CA LEU A 172 8.19 -9.25 9.23
C LEU A 172 8.21 -10.35 10.29
N THR A 173 7.94 -10.04 11.56
CA THR A 173 7.87 -11.05 12.63
C THR A 173 6.76 -12.06 12.37
N ALA A 174 5.60 -11.63 11.88
CA ALA A 174 4.50 -12.51 11.49
C ALA A 174 4.88 -13.45 10.33
N SER A 175 5.65 -12.97 9.35
CA SER A 175 6.24 -13.81 8.30
C SER A 175 7.22 -14.83 8.86
N MET A 176 8.06 -14.46 9.84
CA MET A 176 8.95 -15.40 10.52
C MET A 176 8.17 -16.48 11.30
N ILE A 177 7.04 -16.12 11.93
CA ILE A 177 6.15 -17.09 12.57
C ILE A 177 5.58 -18.07 11.55
N ALA A 178 5.11 -17.57 10.41
CA ALA A 178 4.53 -18.42 9.37
C ALA A 178 5.53 -19.43 8.79
N HIS A 179 6.80 -19.03 8.64
CA HIS A 179 7.84 -19.92 8.09
C HIS A 179 8.48 -20.86 9.10
N HIS A 180 8.61 -20.44 10.36
CA HIS A 180 9.42 -21.17 11.36
C HIS A 180 8.63 -21.61 12.59
N GLY A 181 7.39 -21.18 12.71
CA GLY A 181 6.60 -21.34 13.92
C GLY A 181 6.93 -20.30 15.00
N GLU A 182 6.03 -20.16 15.96
CA GLU A 182 6.08 -19.10 16.98
C GLU A 182 7.32 -19.19 17.88
N ALA A 183 7.72 -20.40 18.29
CA ALA A 183 8.86 -20.61 19.18
C ALA A 183 10.18 -20.16 18.53
N GLU A 184 10.42 -20.53 17.28
CA GLU A 184 11.63 -20.14 16.56
C GLU A 184 11.62 -18.66 16.18
N ALA A 185 10.47 -18.10 15.83
CA ALA A 185 10.32 -16.66 15.60
C ALA A 185 10.61 -15.85 16.89
N LYS A 186 10.22 -16.35 18.06
CA LYS A 186 10.58 -15.75 19.35
C LYS A 186 12.09 -15.74 19.58
N LYS A 187 12.76 -16.87 19.33
CA LYS A 187 14.23 -16.96 19.42
C LYS A 187 14.91 -15.99 18.46
N TRP A 188 14.43 -15.96 17.20
CA TRP A 188 14.92 -15.02 16.21
C TRP A 188 14.77 -13.55 16.68
N LEU A 189 13.61 -13.18 17.17
CA LEU A 189 13.34 -11.81 17.62
C LEU A 189 14.21 -11.42 18.83
N ALA A 190 14.42 -12.36 19.76
CA ALA A 190 15.31 -12.20 20.91
C ALA A 190 16.79 -12.07 20.49
N GLY A 191 17.23 -12.89 19.54
CA GLY A 191 18.58 -12.83 18.96
C GLY A 191 18.82 -11.51 18.24
N LEU A 192 17.86 -11.07 17.40
CA LEU A 192 17.92 -9.75 16.76
C LEU A 192 18.00 -8.62 17.80
N LYS A 193 17.18 -8.69 18.87
CA LYS A 193 17.25 -7.70 19.98
C LYS A 193 18.64 -7.66 20.60
N SER A 194 19.26 -8.81 20.88
CA SER A 194 20.58 -8.85 21.52
C SER A 194 21.70 -8.25 20.66
N ASN A 195 21.47 -8.10 19.36
CA ASN A 195 22.41 -7.52 18.41
C ASN A 195 22.17 -6.03 18.15
N LEU A 196 21.15 -5.42 18.78
CA LEU A 196 20.86 -4.00 18.57
C LEU A 196 21.97 -3.11 19.15
N ALA A 197 22.36 -2.10 18.38
CA ALA A 197 23.33 -1.06 18.79
C ALA A 197 22.71 -0.04 19.76
N ARG A 198 21.40 0.10 19.73
CA ARG A 198 20.62 1.04 20.55
C ARG A 198 19.19 0.57 20.68
N LYS A 199 18.44 1.14 21.62
CA LYS A 199 16.97 0.95 21.68
C LYS A 199 16.32 1.29 20.35
N PRO A 200 15.33 0.48 19.89
CA PRO A 200 14.61 0.75 18.66
C PRO A 200 13.96 2.13 18.64
N GLN A 201 14.24 2.93 17.63
CA GLN A 201 13.70 4.29 17.52
C GLN A 201 13.66 4.80 16.08
N GLY A 202 12.94 5.90 15.85
CA GLY A 202 12.91 6.59 14.58
C GLY A 202 12.17 5.81 13.49
N ASN A 203 12.28 6.30 12.26
CA ASN A 203 11.72 5.67 11.06
C ASN A 203 12.83 4.99 10.23
N ASP A 204 12.48 4.37 9.11
CA ASP A 204 13.45 3.63 8.27
C ASP A 204 14.61 4.51 7.78
N ARG A 205 14.37 5.79 7.44
CA ARG A 205 15.43 6.73 7.02
C ARG A 205 16.39 7.04 8.18
N ALA A 206 15.87 7.14 9.40
CA ALA A 206 16.68 7.34 10.59
C ALA A 206 17.62 6.15 10.88
N GLN A 207 17.28 4.95 10.43
CA GLN A 207 18.17 3.79 10.52
C GLN A 207 19.35 3.93 9.54
N VAL A 208 19.07 4.34 8.28
CA VAL A 208 20.13 4.57 7.27
C VAL A 208 21.05 5.74 7.70
N LYS A 209 20.47 6.82 8.25
CA LYS A 209 21.24 7.91 8.83
C LYS A 209 22.16 7.41 9.94
N ALA A 210 21.66 6.54 10.84
CA ALA A 210 22.45 5.95 11.92
C ALA A 210 23.62 5.11 11.41
N ILE A 211 23.48 4.40 10.28
CA ILE A 211 24.59 3.70 9.63
C ILE A 211 25.62 4.71 9.11
N LYS A 212 25.17 5.77 8.43
CA LYS A 212 26.09 6.83 7.96
C LYS A 212 26.87 7.47 9.11
N GLU A 213 26.24 7.64 10.28
CA GLU A 213 26.84 8.23 11.47
C GLU A 213 27.68 7.24 12.31
N GLY A 214 27.77 5.96 11.89
CA GLY A 214 28.58 4.95 12.59
C GLY A 214 27.95 4.41 13.87
N VAL A 215 26.66 4.67 14.12
CA VAL A 215 25.93 4.14 15.30
C VAL A 215 25.67 2.65 15.17
N CYS A 216 25.44 2.16 13.95
CA CYS A 216 25.26 0.77 13.61
C CYS A 216 25.76 0.49 12.19
N ASP A 217 25.84 -0.78 11.81
CA ASP A 217 26.37 -1.19 10.52
C ASP A 217 25.30 -1.81 9.63
N ILE A 218 24.21 -2.26 10.22
CA ILE A 218 23.12 -2.99 9.54
C ILE A 218 21.79 -2.41 10.01
N ALA A 219 20.82 -2.34 9.09
CA ALA A 219 19.44 -2.06 9.43
C ALA A 219 18.45 -2.77 8.53
N VAL A 220 17.20 -2.89 9.00
CA VAL A 220 16.07 -3.45 8.23
C VAL A 220 15.10 -2.33 7.90
N ILE A 221 14.89 -2.07 6.61
CA ILE A 221 14.06 -0.97 6.11
C ILE A 221 13.15 -1.41 4.96
N ASN A 222 12.14 -0.64 4.63
CA ASN A 222 11.42 -0.83 3.35
C ASN A 222 12.22 -0.21 2.20
N HIS A 223 12.32 -0.94 1.09
CA HIS A 223 13.14 -0.55 -0.08
C HIS A 223 12.83 0.85 -0.62
N TYR A 224 11.54 1.24 -0.68
CA TYR A 224 11.14 2.55 -1.24
C TYR A 224 11.68 3.76 -0.46
N TYR A 225 12.18 3.57 0.76
CA TYR A 225 12.88 4.66 1.45
C TYR A 225 14.21 5.01 0.81
N MET A 226 14.86 4.05 0.14
CA MET A 226 16.05 4.33 -0.68
C MET A 226 15.70 5.27 -1.83
N VAL A 227 14.56 5.01 -2.55
CA VAL A 227 14.08 5.92 -3.61
C VAL A 227 13.86 7.34 -3.06
N LYS A 228 13.24 7.43 -1.89
CA LYS A 228 12.94 8.75 -1.28
C LYS A 228 14.19 9.50 -0.84
N MET A 229 15.16 8.80 -0.28
CA MET A 229 16.43 9.40 0.16
C MET A 229 17.29 9.86 -1.04
N LEU A 230 17.31 9.08 -2.13
CA LEU A 230 18.04 9.44 -3.35
C LEU A 230 17.41 10.62 -4.12
N LYS A 231 16.16 10.98 -3.83
CA LYS A 231 15.48 12.18 -4.36
C LYS A 231 15.59 13.42 -3.44
N ASP A 232 16.23 13.28 -2.30
CA ASP A 232 16.35 14.34 -1.29
C ASP A 232 17.84 14.67 -1.08
N PRO A 233 18.32 15.85 -1.51
CA PRO A 233 19.74 16.21 -1.44
C PRO A 233 20.37 16.06 -0.05
N GLU A 234 19.62 16.32 1.02
CA GLU A 234 20.10 16.17 2.39
C GLU A 234 20.29 14.70 2.78
N GLN A 235 19.55 13.78 2.15
CA GLN A 235 19.53 12.36 2.50
C GLN A 235 20.34 11.48 1.52
N VAL A 236 20.71 12.02 0.36
CA VAL A 236 21.59 11.31 -0.61
C VAL A 236 22.85 10.77 0.04
N PRO A 237 23.57 11.51 0.92
CA PRO A 237 24.76 10.97 1.58
C PRO A 237 24.47 9.75 2.47
N TRP A 238 23.24 9.66 3.05
CA TRP A 238 22.86 8.50 3.85
C TRP A 238 22.62 7.28 2.94
N ALA A 239 21.83 7.45 1.88
CA ALA A 239 21.57 6.39 0.92
C ALA A 239 22.87 5.85 0.27
N ASN A 240 23.80 6.73 -0.05
CA ASN A 240 25.08 6.37 -0.67
C ASN A 240 26.05 5.65 0.27
N SER A 241 25.84 5.69 1.58
CA SER A 241 26.69 5.01 2.57
C SER A 241 26.36 3.54 2.78
N VAL A 242 25.28 3.02 2.15
CA VAL A 242 24.82 1.66 2.36
C VAL A 242 24.71 0.86 1.07
N ASN A 243 24.91 -0.46 1.19
CA ASN A 243 24.50 -1.43 0.19
C ASN A 243 23.08 -1.92 0.51
N MET A 244 22.30 -2.24 -0.52
CA MET A 244 20.99 -2.89 -0.39
C MET A 244 21.16 -4.40 -0.56
N VAL A 245 20.52 -5.16 0.31
CA VAL A 245 20.45 -6.62 0.23
C VAL A 245 18.98 -7.03 0.22
N PHE A 246 18.54 -7.73 -0.81
CA PHE A 246 17.26 -8.43 -0.83
C PHE A 246 17.47 -9.77 -0.12
N PRO A 247 16.84 -10.01 1.05
CA PRO A 247 17.19 -11.20 1.83
C PRO A 247 16.59 -12.49 1.25
N ASN A 248 17.18 -13.63 1.66
CA ASN A 248 16.68 -14.99 1.39
C ASN A 248 16.55 -15.37 -0.09
N GLN A 249 17.40 -14.82 -0.97
CA GLN A 249 17.27 -15.02 -2.42
C GLN A 249 17.54 -16.48 -2.85
N ASP A 250 18.43 -17.20 -2.15
CA ASP A 250 18.67 -18.63 -2.35
C ASP A 250 17.63 -19.56 -1.67
N GLY A 251 16.65 -18.94 -0.99
CA GLY A 251 15.60 -19.64 -0.26
C GLY A 251 14.21 -19.15 -0.64
N ARG A 252 13.40 -18.76 0.35
CA ARG A 252 12.00 -18.35 0.19
C ARG A 252 11.79 -17.00 -0.50
N GLY A 253 12.81 -16.18 -0.57
CA GLY A 253 12.69 -14.81 -1.08
C GLY A 253 12.49 -13.76 0.03
N ALA A 254 12.47 -12.51 -0.37
CA ALA A 254 12.33 -11.37 0.53
C ALA A 254 10.88 -11.18 1.00
N HIS A 255 10.68 -10.91 2.30
CA HIS A 255 9.36 -10.64 2.87
C HIS A 255 8.65 -9.48 2.16
N MET A 256 7.42 -9.73 1.73
CA MET A 256 6.56 -8.77 1.04
C MET A 256 5.47 -8.21 1.96
N ASN A 257 5.03 -7.01 1.67
CA ASN A 257 3.87 -6.37 2.29
C ASN A 257 3.17 -5.50 1.24
N VAL A 258 1.93 -5.08 1.48
CA VAL A 258 1.14 -4.30 0.53
C VAL A 258 0.66 -2.97 1.08
N SER A 259 0.47 -1.99 0.20
CA SER A 259 -0.62 -1.03 0.34
C SER A 259 -1.82 -1.61 -0.38
N GLY A 260 -2.99 -1.43 0.19
CA GLY A 260 -4.17 -2.00 -0.42
C GLY A 260 -5.43 -1.21 -0.09
N MET A 261 -6.52 -1.72 -0.60
CA MET A 261 -7.85 -1.12 -0.52
C MET A 261 -8.88 -2.16 -0.11
N ALA A 262 -9.94 -1.69 0.53
CA ALA A 262 -11.12 -2.48 0.85
C ALA A 262 -12.39 -1.64 0.63
N LEU A 263 -13.44 -2.30 0.14
CA LEU A 263 -14.77 -1.69 0.06
C LEU A 263 -15.40 -1.74 1.46
N THR A 264 -15.88 -0.61 1.95
CA THR A 264 -16.51 -0.55 3.28
C THR A 264 -17.85 -1.27 3.28
N LYS A 265 -18.25 -1.78 4.45
CA LYS A 265 -19.49 -2.57 4.61
C LYS A 265 -20.76 -1.85 4.11
N HIS A 266 -20.83 -0.55 4.32
CA HIS A 266 -22.01 0.26 4.03
C HIS A 266 -21.77 1.29 2.92
N ALA A 267 -20.80 1.06 2.03
CA ALA A 267 -20.41 1.97 0.95
C ALA A 267 -21.63 2.55 0.19
N PRO A 268 -21.95 3.85 0.37
CA PRO A 268 -23.11 4.46 -0.26
C PRO A 268 -22.97 4.53 -1.80
N ASN A 269 -21.73 4.69 -2.30
CA ASN A 269 -21.45 4.80 -3.73
C ASN A 269 -20.73 3.54 -4.27
N ARG A 270 -21.21 2.35 -3.87
CA ARG A 270 -20.57 1.05 -4.14
C ARG A 270 -20.11 0.87 -5.58
N ALA A 271 -20.97 1.16 -6.57
CA ALA A 271 -20.65 0.95 -7.99
C ALA A 271 -19.48 1.84 -8.46
N ASN A 272 -19.46 3.11 -8.04
CA ASN A 272 -18.39 4.05 -8.36
C ASN A 272 -17.09 3.68 -7.63
N ALA A 273 -17.20 3.20 -6.38
CA ALA A 273 -16.07 2.71 -5.62
C ALA A 273 -15.38 1.53 -6.29
N ILE A 274 -16.13 0.57 -6.81
CA ILE A 274 -15.57 -0.57 -7.56
C ILE A 274 -14.86 -0.10 -8.83
N LYS A 275 -15.42 0.86 -9.58
CA LYS A 275 -14.74 1.46 -10.74
C LYS A 275 -13.41 2.09 -10.38
N LEU A 276 -13.33 2.82 -9.25
CA LEU A 276 -12.08 3.39 -8.77
C LEU A 276 -11.08 2.29 -8.37
N MET A 277 -11.54 1.25 -7.68
CA MET A 277 -10.70 0.11 -7.32
C MET A 277 -10.11 -0.58 -8.56
N GLU A 278 -10.92 -0.81 -9.59
CA GLU A 278 -10.50 -1.42 -10.86
C GLU A 278 -9.52 -0.54 -11.63
N PHE A 279 -9.74 0.78 -11.65
CA PHE A 279 -8.80 1.74 -12.25
C PHE A 279 -7.44 1.67 -11.57
N LEU A 280 -7.40 1.68 -10.24
CA LEU A 280 -6.15 1.63 -9.48
C LEU A 280 -5.41 0.28 -9.64
N ALA A 281 -6.15 -0.81 -9.89
CA ALA A 281 -5.57 -2.12 -10.19
C ALA A 281 -5.14 -2.27 -11.67
N SER A 282 -5.56 -1.38 -12.57
CA SER A 282 -5.22 -1.41 -13.99
C SER A 282 -3.73 -1.12 -14.24
N ALA A 283 -3.23 -1.42 -15.44
CA ALA A 283 -1.85 -1.10 -15.82
C ALA A 283 -1.53 0.40 -15.62
N GLN A 284 -2.44 1.30 -16.02
CA GLN A 284 -2.28 2.74 -15.84
C GLN A 284 -2.17 3.14 -14.36
N GLY A 285 -3.09 2.68 -13.52
CA GLY A 285 -3.05 2.96 -12.07
C GLY A 285 -1.79 2.43 -11.42
N GLN A 286 -1.35 1.23 -11.80
CA GLN A 286 -0.16 0.59 -11.27
C GLN A 286 1.13 1.33 -11.69
N GLU A 287 1.23 1.78 -12.94
CA GLU A 287 2.36 2.57 -13.41
C GLU A 287 2.48 3.90 -12.66
N MET A 288 1.36 4.59 -12.43
CA MET A 288 1.33 5.82 -11.63
C MET A 288 1.89 5.59 -10.22
N TYR A 289 1.57 4.45 -9.58
CA TYR A 289 2.13 4.08 -8.28
C TYR A 289 3.63 3.88 -8.33
N VAL A 290 4.15 3.16 -9.32
CA VAL A 290 5.59 2.93 -9.50
C VAL A 290 6.34 4.25 -9.61
N GLN A 291 5.89 5.12 -10.51
CA GLN A 291 6.57 6.41 -10.78
C GLN A 291 6.51 7.37 -9.59
N LYS A 292 5.38 7.43 -8.90
CA LYS A 292 5.16 8.38 -7.80
C LYS A 292 5.77 7.92 -6.48
N ASN A 293 5.64 6.65 -6.14
CA ASN A 293 5.90 6.15 -4.79
C ASN A 293 7.18 5.32 -4.67
N GLY A 294 7.71 4.79 -5.79
CA GLY A 294 8.84 3.87 -5.81
C GLY A 294 8.51 2.51 -5.16
N GLU A 295 7.23 2.18 -5.05
CA GLU A 295 6.74 0.86 -4.64
C GLU A 295 6.65 -0.05 -5.88
N TYR A 296 6.70 -1.37 -5.70
CA TYR A 296 6.52 -2.30 -6.80
C TYR A 296 5.04 -2.47 -7.15
N PRO A 297 4.69 -2.65 -8.43
CA PRO A 297 3.31 -2.92 -8.82
C PRO A 297 2.92 -4.35 -8.39
N VAL A 298 1.63 -4.58 -8.13
CA VAL A 298 1.11 -5.96 -7.98
C VAL A 298 0.84 -6.60 -9.33
N LYS A 299 0.47 -5.81 -10.34
CA LYS A 299 0.21 -6.31 -11.69
C LYS A 299 1.51 -6.62 -12.41
N ALA A 300 1.61 -7.85 -12.95
CA ALA A 300 2.73 -8.24 -13.78
C ALA A 300 2.81 -7.42 -15.07
N GLY A 301 4.04 -7.21 -15.57
CA GLY A 301 4.30 -6.51 -16.84
C GLY A 301 4.23 -4.99 -16.77
N VAL A 302 3.95 -4.39 -15.61
CA VAL A 302 4.01 -2.94 -15.44
C VAL A 302 5.48 -2.49 -15.38
N PRO A 303 5.88 -1.46 -16.17
CA PRO A 303 7.25 -0.97 -16.19
C PRO A 303 7.71 -0.46 -14.82
N LEU A 304 8.88 -0.87 -14.41
CA LEU A 304 9.53 -0.38 -13.19
C LEU A 304 10.22 0.96 -13.44
N SER A 305 10.43 1.73 -12.37
CA SER A 305 11.22 2.96 -12.46
C SER A 305 12.69 2.65 -12.78
N PRO A 306 13.46 3.60 -13.37
CA PRO A 306 14.88 3.39 -13.67
C PRO A 306 15.70 2.93 -12.45
N LEU A 307 15.36 3.43 -11.25
CA LEU A 307 16.07 3.06 -10.03
C LEU A 307 15.75 1.61 -9.59
N GLN A 308 14.50 1.17 -9.74
CA GLN A 308 14.12 -0.22 -9.45
C GLN A 308 14.75 -1.18 -10.45
N ASN A 309 14.83 -0.82 -11.74
CA ASN A 309 15.55 -1.58 -12.75
C ASN A 309 17.06 -1.67 -12.46
N PHE A 310 17.66 -0.58 -11.97
CA PHE A 310 19.07 -0.57 -11.55
C PHE A 310 19.36 -1.53 -10.39
N TRP A 311 18.42 -1.68 -9.44
CA TRP A 311 18.57 -2.66 -8.35
C TRP A 311 18.42 -4.11 -8.81
N GLY A 312 17.87 -4.32 -9.99
CA GLY A 312 17.67 -5.65 -10.57
C GLY A 312 16.46 -6.40 -10.02
N PRO A 313 16.17 -7.56 -10.58
CA PRO A 313 15.12 -8.45 -10.10
C PRO A 313 15.50 -9.07 -8.76
N PHE A 314 14.48 -9.40 -7.97
CA PHE A 314 14.65 -10.18 -6.73
C PHE A 314 13.51 -11.19 -6.61
N LYS A 315 13.76 -12.26 -5.86
CA LYS A 315 12.77 -13.27 -5.52
C LYS A 315 11.90 -12.75 -4.38
N GLU A 316 10.61 -12.64 -4.62
CA GLU A 316 9.60 -12.33 -3.61
C GLU A 316 9.24 -13.60 -2.83
N ASP A 317 8.99 -13.46 -1.54
CA ASP A 317 8.38 -14.52 -0.74
C ASP A 317 6.93 -14.71 -1.22
N SER A 318 6.61 -15.93 -1.64
CA SER A 318 5.27 -16.30 -2.14
C SER A 318 4.23 -16.50 -1.04
N LEU A 319 4.60 -16.30 0.22
CA LEU A 319 3.69 -16.43 1.36
C LEU A 319 2.47 -15.50 1.18
N SER A 320 1.26 -16.08 1.29
CA SER A 320 0.03 -15.28 1.26
C SER A 320 0.02 -14.24 2.37
N LEU A 321 -0.33 -13.01 2.03
CA LEU A 321 -0.42 -11.94 3.01
C LEU A 321 -1.59 -12.12 3.99
N ALA A 322 -2.59 -12.93 3.67
CA ALA A 322 -3.60 -13.34 4.64
C ALA A 322 -2.96 -14.13 5.79
N VAL A 323 -2.06 -15.07 5.49
CA VAL A 323 -1.31 -15.83 6.51
C VAL A 323 -0.42 -14.91 7.36
N VAL A 324 0.21 -13.89 6.76
CA VAL A 324 0.96 -12.88 7.51
C VAL A 324 0.03 -12.10 8.45
N ALA A 325 -1.16 -11.74 7.98
CA ALA A 325 -2.16 -11.04 8.79
C ALA A 325 -2.64 -11.89 9.98
N ASP A 326 -2.88 -13.18 9.79
CA ASP A 326 -3.33 -14.10 10.84
C ASP A 326 -2.32 -14.23 11.98
N ASN A 327 -1.01 -14.15 11.67
CA ASN A 327 0.07 -14.23 12.67
C ASN A 327 0.38 -12.88 13.36
N ARG A 328 -0.33 -11.79 13.02
CA ARG A 328 -0.01 -10.46 13.51
C ARG A 328 -0.16 -10.30 15.02
N ALA A 329 -1.23 -10.86 15.61
CA ALA A 329 -1.45 -10.80 17.06
C ALA A 329 -0.32 -11.52 17.83
N ALA A 330 0.09 -12.70 17.35
CA ALA A 330 1.22 -13.41 17.90
C ALA A 330 2.53 -12.61 17.77
N ALA A 331 2.77 -11.97 16.62
CA ALA A 331 3.96 -11.16 16.41
C ALA A 331 4.05 -9.96 17.37
N ILE A 332 2.92 -9.31 17.67
CA ILE A 332 2.86 -8.22 18.66
C ILE A 332 3.16 -8.76 20.05
N ARG A 333 2.55 -9.87 20.45
CA ARG A 333 2.80 -10.53 21.74
C ARG A 333 4.27 -10.93 21.90
N LEU A 334 4.88 -11.53 20.88
CA LEU A 334 6.32 -11.88 20.92
C LEU A 334 7.21 -10.65 21.11
N ALA A 335 6.90 -9.51 20.48
CA ALA A 335 7.67 -8.28 20.67
C ALA A 335 7.58 -7.76 22.12
N ASP A 336 6.46 -7.96 22.81
CA ASP A 336 6.30 -7.65 24.23
C ASP A 336 7.05 -8.64 25.12
N GLU A 337 6.89 -9.95 24.88
CA GLU A 337 7.53 -11.02 25.66
C GLU A 337 9.06 -10.91 25.64
N VAL A 338 9.67 -10.61 24.49
CA VAL A 338 11.12 -10.39 24.39
C VAL A 338 11.53 -8.99 24.81
N ARG A 339 10.58 -8.12 25.20
CA ARG A 339 10.83 -6.72 25.55
C ARG A 339 11.62 -5.99 24.46
N TYR A 340 11.23 -6.14 23.21
CA TYR A 340 12.03 -5.71 22.06
C TYR A 340 12.41 -4.23 22.07
N ASN A 341 11.59 -3.38 22.66
CA ASN A 341 11.77 -1.93 22.67
C ASN A 341 12.53 -1.41 23.92
N ASP A 342 12.91 -2.29 24.86
CA ASP A 342 13.55 -1.89 26.12
C ASP A 342 15.08 -1.71 26.02
#